data_c64ab3e6d3d89d0102bb485f5f03008a
#
_entry.id   c64ab3e6d3d89d0102bb485f5f03008a
#
_cell.length_a   1.000
_cell.length_b   1.000
_cell.length_c   1.000
_cell.angle_alpha   90.00
_cell.angle_beta   90.00
_cell.angle_gamma   90.00
#
_symmetry.space_group_name_H-M   'P 1'
#
loop_
_entity.id
_entity.type
_entity.pdbx_description
1 polymer ?
#
loop_
_entity_poly.entity_id
_entity_poly.type
_entity_poly.pdbx_seq_one_letter_code
_entity_poly.pdbx_strand_id
1 'polypeptide(L)'
;MKSAKGGEMMRKRTLGLLSMVVIFSFLISGCAYFSSQKEMKNASQLLSELKGADGAKKVPYDYCSAEKLLEASNKEFAHGDYPSARDFAVKSQSAARAGLSQVKK
;
A
#
# COMPACT_ATOMS: atom_id res chain seq x y z
N MET A 1 -50.46 -10.98 -9.32
CA MET A 1 -49.80 -10.41 -10.49
C MET A 1 -49.12 -9.07 -10.19
N LYS A 2 -49.77 -8.19 -9.44
CA LYS A 2 -49.13 -6.90 -9.08
C LYS A 2 -47.93 -7.05 -8.17
N SER A 3 -47.93 -8.05 -7.30
CA SER A 3 -46.79 -8.32 -6.40
C SER A 3 -45.58 -8.87 -7.13
N ALA A 4 -45.75 -9.60 -8.22
CA ALA A 4 -44.68 -10.14 -9.03
C ALA A 4 -43.91 -9.02 -9.77
N LYS A 5 -44.66 -8.03 -10.29
CA LYS A 5 -44.07 -6.87 -10.97
C LYS A 5 -43.32 -5.98 -9.99
N GLY A 6 -43.83 -5.79 -8.77
CA GLY A 6 -43.16 -5.08 -7.71
C GLY A 6 -41.87 -5.78 -7.26
N GLY A 7 -41.87 -7.12 -7.20
CA GLY A 7 -40.72 -7.92 -6.87
C GLY A 7 -39.62 -7.85 -7.93
N GLU A 8 -39.99 -7.82 -9.21
CA GLU A 8 -39.04 -7.64 -10.30
C GLU A 8 -38.37 -6.26 -10.29
N MET A 9 -39.12 -5.21 -10.02
CA MET A 9 -38.56 -3.87 -9.90
C MET A 9 -37.61 -3.76 -8.71
N MET A 10 -37.92 -4.38 -7.58
CA MET A 10 -37.06 -4.44 -6.41
C MET A 10 -35.79 -5.22 -6.70
N ARG A 11 -35.87 -6.32 -7.42
CA ARG A 11 -34.71 -7.12 -7.82
C ARG A 11 -33.77 -6.32 -8.72
N LYS A 12 -34.31 -5.59 -9.68
CA LYS A 12 -33.49 -4.75 -10.58
C LYS A 12 -32.77 -3.64 -9.84
N ARG A 13 -33.44 -2.99 -8.90
CA ARG A 13 -32.82 -1.96 -8.05
C ARG A 13 -31.75 -2.56 -7.14
N THR A 14 -32.01 -3.70 -6.53
CA THR A 14 -31.07 -4.39 -5.64
C THR A 14 -29.86 -4.87 -6.43
N LEU A 15 -30.06 -5.40 -7.64
CA LEU A 15 -28.97 -5.82 -8.52
C LEU A 15 -28.11 -4.65 -8.96
N GLY A 16 -28.73 -3.48 -9.25
CA GLY A 16 -28.01 -2.27 -9.60
C GLY A 16 -27.16 -1.74 -8.44
N LEU A 17 -27.71 -1.74 -7.23
CA LEU A 17 -26.98 -1.35 -6.03
C LEU A 17 -25.83 -2.30 -5.71
N LEU A 18 -26.05 -3.61 -5.81
CA LEU A 18 -25.01 -4.61 -5.61
C LEU A 18 -23.90 -4.45 -6.64
N SER A 19 -24.26 -4.21 -7.90
CA SER A 19 -23.29 -3.96 -8.97
C SER A 19 -22.44 -2.72 -8.68
N MET A 20 -23.06 -1.63 -8.23
CA MET A 20 -22.34 -0.41 -7.84
C MET A 20 -21.38 -0.64 -6.68
N VAL A 21 -21.81 -1.39 -5.67
CA VAL A 21 -20.96 -1.72 -4.51
C VAL A 21 -19.73 -2.54 -4.94
N VAL A 22 -19.94 -3.53 -5.82
CA VAL A 22 -18.85 -4.36 -6.33
C VAL A 22 -17.87 -3.52 -7.15
N ILE A 23 -18.36 -2.68 -8.05
CA ILE A 23 -17.51 -1.79 -8.86
C ILE A 23 -16.73 -0.83 -7.96
N PHE A 24 -17.39 -0.25 -6.96
CA PHE A 24 -16.78 0.67 -6.02
C PHE A 24 -15.70 -0.02 -5.19
N SER A 25 -15.94 -1.27 -4.78
CA SER A 25 -14.96 -2.09 -4.06
C SER A 25 -13.72 -2.37 -4.92
N PHE A 26 -13.91 -2.67 -6.21
CA PHE A 26 -12.81 -2.86 -7.15
C PHE A 26 -11.98 -1.59 -7.33
N LEU A 27 -12.62 -0.44 -7.42
CA LEU A 27 -11.94 0.85 -7.55
C LEU A 27 -11.07 1.16 -6.33
N ILE A 28 -11.60 0.93 -5.12
CA ILE A 28 -10.87 1.15 -3.88
C ILE A 28 -9.66 0.20 -3.79
N SER A 29 -9.87 -1.08 -4.09
CA SER A 29 -8.79 -2.08 -4.10
C SER A 29 -7.73 -1.74 -5.15
N GLY A 30 -8.15 -1.29 -6.34
CA GLY A 30 -7.24 -0.88 -7.39
C GLY A 30 -6.38 0.30 -6.99
N CYS A 31 -6.96 1.32 -6.36
CA CYS A 31 -6.23 2.49 -5.86
C CYS A 31 -5.21 2.09 -4.78
N ALA A 32 -5.59 1.22 -3.86
CA ALA A 32 -4.70 0.73 -2.81
C ALA A 32 -3.53 -0.08 -3.40
N TYR A 33 -3.80 -0.89 -4.42
CA TYR A 33 -2.79 -1.67 -5.12
C TYR A 33 -1.73 -0.76 -5.76
N PHE A 34 -2.16 0.19 -6.58
CA PHE A 34 -1.25 1.13 -7.26
C PHE A 34 -0.51 2.01 -6.26
N SER A 35 -1.20 2.49 -5.24
CA SER A 35 -0.60 3.32 -4.19
C SER A 35 0.48 2.55 -3.43
N SER A 36 0.22 1.29 -3.08
CA SER A 36 1.19 0.46 -2.38
C SER A 36 2.42 0.18 -3.25
N GLN A 37 2.23 -0.14 -4.53
CA GLN A 37 3.35 -0.35 -5.47
C GLN A 37 4.23 0.90 -5.59
N LYS A 38 3.61 2.06 -5.72
CA LYS A 38 4.32 3.34 -5.82
C LYS A 38 5.16 3.59 -4.56
N GLU A 39 4.56 3.41 -3.39
CA GLU A 39 5.25 3.64 -2.12
C GLU A 39 6.36 2.62 -1.87
N MET A 40 6.15 1.36 -2.25
CA MET A 40 7.17 0.31 -2.16
C MET A 40 8.37 0.61 -3.06
N LYS A 41 8.11 1.10 -4.27
CA LYS A 41 9.15 1.50 -5.21
C LYS A 41 9.95 2.67 -4.66
N ASN A 42 9.27 3.68 -4.12
CA ASN A 42 9.91 4.84 -3.50
C ASN A 42 10.77 4.42 -2.30
N ALA A 43 10.25 3.53 -1.47
CA ALA A 43 10.99 2.98 -0.32
C ALA A 43 12.27 2.24 -0.78
N SER A 44 12.13 1.43 -1.82
CA SER A 44 13.26 0.68 -2.40
C SER A 44 14.33 1.62 -2.93
N GLN A 45 13.93 2.70 -3.60
CA GLN A 45 14.87 3.71 -4.13
C GLN A 45 15.61 4.43 -3.00
N LEU A 46 14.87 4.85 -1.97
CA LEU A 46 15.46 5.54 -0.80
C LEU A 46 16.41 4.62 -0.04
N LEU A 47 16.05 3.35 0.12
CA LEU A 47 16.90 2.36 0.76
C LEU A 47 18.18 2.13 -0.05
N SER A 48 18.06 2.10 -1.38
CA SER A 48 19.21 1.97 -2.28
C SER A 48 20.14 3.18 -2.17
N GLU A 49 19.59 4.40 -2.09
CA GLU A 49 20.37 5.62 -1.87
C GLU A 49 21.11 5.56 -0.53
N LEU A 50 20.42 5.12 0.52
CA LEU A 50 21.00 4.98 1.85
C LEU A 50 22.14 3.94 1.85
N LYS A 51 21.94 2.83 1.15
CA LYS A 51 22.97 1.81 0.97
C LYS A 51 24.18 2.38 0.23
N GLY A 52 23.96 3.13 -0.84
CA GLY A 52 25.02 3.78 -1.61
C GLY A 52 25.79 4.82 -0.81
N ALA A 53 25.13 5.43 0.19
CA ALA A 53 25.76 6.39 1.10
C ALA A 53 26.43 5.71 2.30
N ASP A 54 26.60 4.40 2.28
CA ASP A 54 27.20 3.60 3.35
C ASP A 54 26.37 3.61 4.63
N GLY A 55 25.05 3.67 4.48
CA GLY A 55 24.09 3.77 5.59
C GLY A 55 24.15 2.62 6.57
N ALA A 56 24.46 1.40 6.08
CA ALA A 56 24.57 0.22 6.93
C ALA A 56 25.64 0.39 8.01
N LYS A 57 26.71 1.12 7.71
CA LYS A 57 27.81 1.41 8.66
C LYS A 57 27.57 2.70 9.44
N LYS A 58 27.09 3.75 8.78
CA LYS A 58 26.98 5.10 9.37
C LYS A 58 25.71 5.27 10.22
N VAL A 59 24.60 4.69 9.76
CA VAL A 59 23.29 4.79 10.43
C VAL A 59 22.63 3.41 10.47
N PRO A 60 23.23 2.44 11.18
CA PRO A 60 22.77 1.05 11.14
C PRO A 60 21.33 0.88 11.63
N TYR A 61 20.90 1.67 12.61
CA TYR A 61 19.54 1.60 13.12
C TYR A 61 18.52 2.01 12.05
N ASP A 62 18.73 3.16 11.42
CA ASP A 62 17.81 3.67 10.38
C ASP A 62 17.83 2.77 9.15
N TYR A 63 19.00 2.28 8.77
CA TYR A 63 19.15 1.34 7.65
C TYR A 63 18.37 0.05 7.92
N CYS A 64 18.58 -0.56 9.07
CA CYS A 64 17.92 -1.80 9.46
C CYS A 64 16.40 -1.60 9.56
N SER A 65 15.97 -0.49 10.15
CA SER A 65 14.53 -0.15 10.24
C SER A 65 13.90 -0.03 8.87
N ALA A 66 14.53 0.70 7.95
CA ALA A 66 14.03 0.87 6.59
C ALA A 66 13.96 -0.47 5.85
N GLU A 67 14.98 -1.29 5.98
CA GLU A 67 15.03 -2.62 5.35
C GLU A 67 13.92 -3.54 5.88
N LYS A 68 13.77 -3.61 7.20
CA LYS A 68 12.74 -4.44 7.83
C LYS A 68 11.33 -3.99 7.51
N LEU A 69 11.11 -2.69 7.47
CA LEU A 69 9.79 -2.13 7.11
C LEU A 69 9.45 -2.40 5.64
N LEU A 70 10.42 -2.32 4.75
CA LEU A 70 10.21 -2.65 3.35
C LEU A 70 9.93 -4.15 3.18
N GLU A 71 10.64 -5.00 3.91
CA GLU A 71 10.39 -6.44 3.94
C GLU A 71 8.96 -6.74 4.41
N ALA A 72 8.51 -6.08 5.48
CA ALA A 72 7.13 -6.20 5.99
C ALA A 72 6.13 -5.74 4.93
N SER A 73 6.42 -4.65 4.23
CA SER A 73 5.59 -4.15 3.13
C SER A 73 5.43 -5.20 2.04
N ASN A 74 6.52 -5.81 1.60
CA ASN A 74 6.51 -6.86 0.58
C ASN A 74 5.67 -8.06 1.01
N LYS A 75 5.76 -8.43 2.28
CA LYS A 75 5.02 -9.54 2.88
C LYS A 75 3.52 -9.27 2.85
N GLU A 76 3.11 -8.08 3.30
CA GLU A 76 1.70 -7.70 3.29
C GLU A 76 1.15 -7.60 1.86
N PHE A 77 1.95 -7.10 0.94
CA PHE A 77 1.58 -7.03 -0.48
C PHE A 77 1.34 -8.44 -1.05
N ALA A 78 2.21 -9.38 -0.72
CA ALA A 78 2.08 -10.77 -1.16
C ALA A 78 0.80 -11.44 -0.61
N HIS A 79 0.35 -11.02 0.58
CA HIS A 79 -0.90 -11.50 1.19
C HIS A 79 -2.14 -10.78 0.67
N GLY A 80 -1.98 -9.79 -0.21
CA GLY A 80 -3.08 -9.01 -0.74
C GLY A 80 -3.56 -7.89 0.18
N ASP A 81 -2.87 -7.62 1.27
CA ASP A 81 -3.19 -6.53 2.19
C ASP A 81 -2.47 -5.25 1.73
N TYR A 82 -3.01 -4.63 0.70
CA TYR A 82 -2.41 -3.46 0.06
C TYR A 82 -2.36 -2.22 0.96
N PRO A 83 -3.39 -1.92 1.77
CA PRO A 83 -3.29 -0.79 2.70
C PRO A 83 -2.15 -0.94 3.71
N SER A 84 -1.97 -2.13 4.29
CA SER A 84 -0.87 -2.41 5.21
C SER A 84 0.49 -2.34 4.51
N ALA A 85 0.57 -2.89 3.29
CA ALA A 85 1.79 -2.81 2.47
C ALA A 85 2.20 -1.37 2.24
N ARG A 86 1.24 -0.50 1.91
CA ARG A 86 1.48 0.92 1.73
C ARG A 86 1.97 1.59 3.02
N ASP A 87 1.34 1.30 4.14
CA ASP A 87 1.71 1.89 5.43
C ASP A 87 3.14 1.52 5.82
N PHE A 88 3.51 0.26 5.67
CA PHE A 88 4.88 -0.18 5.93
C PHE A 88 5.88 0.46 4.97
N ALA A 89 5.51 0.60 3.71
CA ALA A 89 6.38 1.24 2.72
C ALA A 89 6.62 2.73 3.06
N VAL A 90 5.58 3.44 3.50
CA VAL A 90 5.70 4.84 3.92
C VAL A 90 6.60 4.94 5.16
N LYS A 91 6.44 4.05 6.11
CA LYS A 91 7.29 3.99 7.31
C LYS A 91 8.75 3.70 6.93
N SER A 92 8.97 2.79 5.99
CA SER A 92 10.30 2.49 5.46
C SER A 92 10.94 3.73 4.85
N GLN A 93 10.19 4.49 4.06
CA GLN A 93 10.66 5.75 3.48
C GLN A 93 11.07 6.75 4.56
N SER A 94 10.27 6.88 5.61
CA SER A 94 10.58 7.78 6.73
C SER A 94 11.90 7.40 7.40
N ALA A 95 12.10 6.11 7.66
CA ALA A 95 13.34 5.62 8.24
C ALA A 95 14.54 5.87 7.32
N ALA A 96 14.38 5.62 6.02
CA ALA A 96 15.44 5.85 5.06
C ALA A 96 15.80 7.33 4.93
N ARG A 97 14.80 8.21 4.93
CA ARG A 97 15.03 9.66 4.89
C ARG A 97 15.73 10.15 6.15
N ALA A 98 15.34 9.63 7.32
CA ALA A 98 16.00 9.97 8.57
C ALA A 98 17.48 9.57 8.52
N GLY A 99 17.77 8.36 8.02
CA GLY A 99 19.13 7.89 7.85
C GLY A 99 19.93 8.74 6.87
N LEU A 100 19.33 9.08 5.72
CA LEU A 100 19.98 9.95 4.72
C LEU A 100 20.28 11.34 5.28
N SER A 101 19.37 11.88 6.06
CA SER A 101 19.57 13.18 6.73
C SER A 101 20.78 13.14 7.67
N GLN A 102 20.94 12.08 8.43
CA GLN A 102 22.06 11.91 9.35
C GLN A 102 23.40 11.69 8.61
N VAL A 103 23.37 10.93 7.54
CA VAL A 103 24.58 10.67 6.73
C VAL A 103 25.13 11.96 6.11
N LYS A 104 24.25 12.90 5.73
CA LYS A 104 24.64 14.19 5.13
C LYS A 104 25.19 15.19 6.14
N LYS A 105 25.00 14.94 7.41
CA LYS A 105 25.60 15.76 8.48
C LYS A 105 27.06 15.33 8.73
#